data_5168f37232f5f6abda3bbc6e3d64dc3c
#
_entry.id   5168f37232f5f6abda3bbc6e3d64dc3c
#
_cell.length_a   1.000
_cell.length_b   1.000
_cell.length_c   1.000
_cell.angle_alpha   90.00
_cell.angle_beta   90.00
_cell.angle_gamma   90.00
#
_symmetry.space_group_name_H-M   'P 1'
#
loop_
_entity.id
_entity.type
_entity.pdbx_description
1 polymer ?
#
loop_
_entity_poly.entity_id
_entity_poly.type
_entity_poly.pdbx_seq_one_letter_code
_entity_poly.pdbx_strand_id
1 'polypeptide(L)'
;MAERRYYVYIMASKGRVLYVGVTGFLMARVLRHRAGEGGEFTRRYQVQRLVYFASFRNVGDAIARETQIKTWRREKKVALIVERNPTWEDLAEGWGEAAVMVVSGKADSSPGLAPGSE
;
A
#
# COMPACT_ATOMS: atom_id res chain seq x y z
N MET A 1 -13.32 3.40 -19.99
CA MET A 1 -12.06 3.52 -19.67
C MET A 1 -11.86 3.77 -18.23
N ALA A 2 -10.98 3.10 -17.65
CA ALA A 2 -10.79 3.24 -16.23
C ALA A 2 -10.11 4.54 -15.92
N GLU A 3 -10.52 5.15 -14.84
CA GLU A 3 -9.97 6.38 -14.46
C GLU A 3 -8.69 6.17 -13.74
N ARG A 4 -7.67 6.93 -14.04
CA ARG A 4 -6.40 6.81 -13.36
C ARG A 4 -6.53 7.36 -11.97
N ARG A 5 -5.95 6.66 -11.00
CA ARG A 5 -5.91 7.12 -9.63
C ARG A 5 -4.50 7.13 -9.12
N TYR A 6 -4.25 8.01 -8.17
CA TYR A 6 -2.97 8.10 -7.50
C TYR A 6 -3.23 7.91 -6.02
N TYR A 7 -2.29 7.31 -5.32
CA TYR A 7 -2.50 6.94 -3.93
C TYR A 7 -1.40 7.46 -3.06
N VAL A 8 -1.78 7.99 -1.90
CA VAL A 8 -0.84 8.23 -0.83
C VAL A 8 -1.03 7.05 0.12
N TYR A 9 0.05 6.44 0.54
CA TYR A 9 -0.05 5.25 1.36
C TYR A 9 0.96 5.29 2.48
N ILE A 10 0.67 4.59 3.56
CA ILE A 10 1.61 4.42 4.66
C ILE A 10 1.78 2.94 4.89
N MET A 11 3.03 2.50 4.94
CA MET A 11 3.35 1.13 5.27
C MET A 11 4.04 1.11 6.62
N ALA A 12 3.95 -0.02 7.30
CA ALA A 12 4.53 -0.16 8.63
C ALA A 12 5.22 -1.50 8.77
N SER A 13 6.27 -1.54 9.58
CA SER A 13 6.86 -2.79 9.98
C SER A 13 6.08 -3.34 11.16
N LYS A 14 6.44 -4.54 11.61
CA LYS A 14 5.83 -5.09 12.81
C LYS A 14 6.09 -4.18 14.00
N GLY A 15 7.24 -3.57 14.07
CA GLY A 15 7.57 -2.66 15.15
C GLY A 15 7.07 -1.26 14.91
N ARG A 16 6.28 -1.08 13.84
CA ARG A 16 5.63 0.18 13.52
C ARG A 16 6.58 1.28 13.07
N VAL A 17 7.63 0.90 12.38
CA VAL A 17 8.42 1.86 11.62
C VAL A 17 7.57 2.23 10.43
N LEU A 18 7.42 3.51 10.15
CA LEU A 18 6.48 3.99 9.12
C LEU A 18 7.20 4.47 7.87
N TYR A 19 6.57 4.23 6.74
CA TYR A 19 7.04 4.75 5.46
C TYR A 19 5.85 5.35 4.72
N VAL A 20 5.98 6.60 4.27
CA VAL A 20 4.91 7.29 3.55
C VAL A 20 5.33 7.41 2.10
N GLY A 21 4.45 7.06 1.18
CA GLY A 21 4.76 7.13 -0.24
C GLY A 21 3.58 7.55 -1.07
N VAL A 22 3.83 7.78 -2.37
CA VAL A 22 2.80 8.12 -3.32
C VAL A 22 3.05 7.27 -4.56
N THR A 23 2.00 6.78 -5.19
CA THR A 23 2.16 5.92 -6.35
C THR A 23 0.89 5.93 -7.19
N GLY A 24 1.04 5.67 -8.49
CA GLY A 24 -0.10 5.44 -9.35
C GLY A 24 -0.44 3.97 -9.48
N PHE A 25 0.32 3.08 -8.82
CA PHE A 25 0.12 1.64 -8.92
C PHE A 25 0.26 1.03 -7.53
N LEU A 26 -0.78 1.16 -6.73
CA LEU A 26 -0.68 0.82 -5.32
C LEU A 26 -0.36 -0.66 -5.09
N MET A 27 -1.08 -1.56 -5.74
CA MET A 27 -0.82 -2.97 -5.50
C MET A 27 0.59 -3.35 -5.89
N ALA A 28 1.04 -2.92 -7.07
CA ALA A 28 2.39 -3.26 -7.51
C ALA A 28 3.43 -2.71 -6.56
N ARG A 29 3.22 -1.50 -6.06
CA ARG A 29 4.19 -0.91 -5.18
C ARG A 29 4.24 -1.62 -3.83
N VAL A 30 3.07 -2.01 -3.29
CA VAL A 30 3.04 -2.74 -2.03
C VAL A 30 3.73 -4.10 -2.18
N LEU A 31 3.47 -4.78 -3.29
CA LEU A 31 4.10 -6.08 -3.49
C LEU A 31 5.62 -5.97 -3.64
N ARG A 32 6.09 -4.88 -4.23
CA ARG A 32 7.54 -4.66 -4.30
C ARG A 32 8.13 -4.42 -2.93
N HIS A 33 7.43 -3.66 -2.08
CA HIS A 33 7.92 -3.46 -0.72
C HIS A 33 8.00 -4.80 0.02
N ARG A 34 6.99 -5.66 -0.16
CA ARG A 34 7.02 -6.96 0.49
C ARG A 34 8.15 -7.83 0.00
N ALA A 35 8.51 -7.69 -1.25
CA ALA A 35 9.60 -8.49 -1.80
C ALA A 35 10.97 -7.92 -1.48
N GLY A 36 11.02 -6.82 -0.74
CA GLY A 36 12.30 -6.21 -0.41
C GLY A 36 12.88 -5.37 -1.52
N GLU A 37 12.06 -5.00 -2.50
CA GLU A 37 12.52 -4.28 -3.66
C GLU A 37 12.02 -2.84 -3.71
N GLY A 38 11.38 -2.37 -2.67
CA GLY A 38 10.77 -1.05 -2.69
C GLY A 38 11.69 0.06 -2.22
N GLY A 39 12.94 -0.24 -1.93
CA GLY A 39 13.89 0.76 -1.48
C GLY A 39 14.65 0.26 -0.29
N GLU A 40 15.76 0.91 -0.01
CA GLU A 40 16.61 0.40 1.05
C GLU A 40 15.99 0.55 2.43
N PHE A 41 15.33 1.66 2.68
CA PHE A 41 14.73 1.89 3.99
C PHE A 41 13.67 0.82 4.29
N THR A 42 12.74 0.58 3.37
CA THR A 42 11.67 -0.37 3.62
C THR A 42 12.19 -1.79 3.69
N ARG A 43 13.25 -2.10 2.93
CA ARG A 43 13.84 -3.42 3.01
C ARG A 43 14.56 -3.62 4.34
N ARG A 44 15.32 -2.62 4.76
CA ARG A 44 16.10 -2.75 5.98
C ARG A 44 15.22 -2.91 7.20
N TYR A 45 14.12 -2.19 7.28
CA TYR A 45 13.26 -2.24 8.44
C TYR A 45 12.06 -3.16 8.25
N GLN A 46 12.00 -3.86 7.12
CA GLN A 46 10.92 -4.81 6.82
C GLN A 46 9.56 -4.15 6.93
N VAL A 47 9.41 -3.02 6.24
CA VAL A 47 8.18 -2.26 6.26
C VAL A 47 7.28 -2.87 5.21
N GLN A 48 6.46 -3.82 5.59
CA GLN A 48 5.77 -4.70 4.65
C GLN A 48 4.25 -4.71 4.79
N ARG A 49 3.69 -4.01 5.76
CA ARG A 49 2.25 -3.99 5.94
C ARG A 49 1.69 -2.67 5.46
N LEU A 50 0.59 -2.73 4.74
CA LEU A 50 -0.09 -1.52 4.29
C LEU A 50 -1.10 -1.14 5.37
N VAL A 51 -0.93 -0.01 6.01
CA VAL A 51 -1.79 0.37 7.12
C VAL A 51 -2.69 1.57 6.83
N TYR A 52 -2.46 2.25 5.70
CA TYR A 52 -3.30 3.38 5.33
C TYR A 52 -3.13 3.67 3.84
N PHE A 53 -4.21 4.04 3.15
CA PHE A 53 -4.07 4.62 1.83
C PHE A 53 -5.26 5.50 1.53
N ALA A 54 -5.06 6.47 0.65
CA ALA A 54 -6.11 7.35 0.18
C ALA A 54 -5.90 7.60 -1.31
N SER A 55 -6.98 7.70 -2.06
CA SER A 55 -6.86 7.85 -3.50
C SER A 55 -7.16 9.27 -3.93
N PHE A 56 -6.53 9.70 -5.00
CA PHE A 56 -6.68 11.03 -5.55
C PHE A 56 -6.79 10.92 -7.05
N ARG A 57 -7.57 11.80 -7.66
CA ARG A 57 -7.65 11.84 -9.11
C ARG A 57 -6.50 12.60 -9.71
N ASN A 58 -5.96 13.55 -8.98
CA ASN A 58 -4.95 14.45 -9.50
C ASN A 58 -3.61 14.12 -8.86
N VAL A 59 -2.58 13.93 -9.68
CA VAL A 59 -1.29 13.53 -9.15
C VAL A 59 -0.69 14.65 -8.29
N GLY A 60 -0.94 15.91 -8.63
CA GLY A 60 -0.42 17.00 -7.82
C GLY A 60 -1.00 17.01 -6.43
N ASP A 61 -2.29 16.70 -6.31
CA ASP A 61 -2.93 16.64 -5.01
C ASP A 61 -2.36 15.48 -4.19
N ALA A 62 -2.10 14.36 -4.83
CA ALA A 62 -1.52 13.22 -4.13
C ALA A 62 -0.11 13.55 -3.62
N ILE A 63 0.69 14.18 -4.46
CA ILE A 63 2.05 14.54 -4.07
C ILE A 63 2.01 15.56 -2.93
N ALA A 64 1.10 16.53 -3.01
CA ALA A 64 1.00 17.52 -1.95
C ALA A 64 0.62 16.88 -0.63
N ARG A 65 -0.28 15.91 -0.67
CA ARG A 65 -0.70 15.24 0.55
C ARG A 65 0.43 14.38 1.12
N GLU A 66 1.15 13.70 0.27
CA GLU A 66 2.26 12.88 0.71
C GLU A 66 3.34 13.76 1.37
N THR A 67 3.65 14.89 0.76
CA THR A 67 4.62 15.81 1.32
C THR A 67 4.13 16.33 2.68
N GLN A 68 2.86 16.66 2.78
CA GLN A 68 2.29 17.14 4.01
C GLN A 68 2.43 16.10 5.12
N ILE A 69 2.05 14.86 4.85
CA ILE A 69 2.10 13.83 5.86
C ILE A 69 3.54 13.55 6.28
N LYS A 70 4.47 13.61 5.34
CA LYS A 70 5.86 13.35 5.67
C LYS A 70 6.42 14.35 6.68
N THR A 71 5.87 15.57 6.72
CA THR A 71 6.37 16.57 7.66
C THR A 71 5.74 16.45 9.03
N TRP A 72 4.75 15.61 9.20
CA TRP A 72 4.06 15.48 10.48
C TRP A 72 4.92 14.73 11.48
N ARG A 73 4.69 15.02 12.75
CA ARG A 73 5.28 14.22 13.79
C ARG A 73 4.64 12.85 13.80
N ARG A 74 5.31 11.92 14.43
CA ARG A 74 4.84 10.54 14.45
C ARG A 74 3.43 10.40 15.01
N GLU A 75 3.13 11.11 16.11
CA GLU A 75 1.81 10.97 16.71
C GLU A 75 0.70 11.34 15.74
N LYS A 76 0.94 12.32 14.88
CA LYS A 76 -0.08 12.71 13.93
C LYS A 76 -0.25 11.69 12.82
N LYS A 77 0.85 11.07 12.40
CA LYS A 77 0.76 9.98 11.43
C LYS A 77 0.01 8.80 12.02
N VAL A 78 0.29 8.48 13.27
CA VAL A 78 -0.40 7.38 13.94
C VAL A 78 -1.88 7.69 14.06
N ALA A 79 -2.24 8.93 14.40
CA ALA A 79 -3.65 9.29 14.51
C ALA A 79 -4.36 9.12 13.18
N LEU A 80 -3.70 9.46 12.08
CA LEU A 80 -4.30 9.28 10.77
C LEU A 80 -4.54 7.80 10.49
N ILE A 81 -3.60 6.94 10.86
CA ILE A 81 -3.74 5.51 10.64
C ILE A 81 -4.89 4.96 11.47
N VAL A 82 -4.90 5.24 12.77
CA VAL A 82 -5.88 4.60 13.63
C VAL A 82 -7.28 5.10 13.41
N GLU A 83 -7.45 6.26 12.78
CA GLU A 83 -8.77 6.75 12.50
C GLU A 83 -9.55 5.76 11.64
N ARG A 84 -8.89 5.08 10.71
CA ARG A 84 -9.54 4.11 9.86
C ARG A 84 -9.10 2.69 10.13
N ASN A 85 -7.99 2.51 10.78
CA ASN A 85 -7.40 1.18 10.96
C ASN A 85 -6.87 1.08 12.39
N PRO A 86 -7.77 1.07 13.38
CA PRO A 86 -7.33 1.13 14.79
C PRO A 86 -6.49 -0.05 15.23
N THR A 87 -6.60 -1.18 14.58
CA THR A 87 -5.83 -2.35 14.98
C THR A 87 -4.62 -2.59 14.10
N TRP A 88 -4.29 -1.66 13.22
CA TRP A 88 -3.10 -1.75 12.35
C TRP A 88 -3.08 -3.02 11.52
N GLU A 89 -4.23 -3.36 10.96
CA GLU A 89 -4.30 -4.52 10.10
C GLU A 89 -3.59 -4.25 8.80
N ASP A 90 -3.10 -5.29 8.16
CA ASP A 90 -2.48 -5.16 6.86
C ASP A 90 -3.61 -5.09 5.83
N LEU A 91 -3.87 -3.89 5.32
CA LEU A 91 -4.95 -3.68 4.38
C LEU A 91 -4.70 -4.35 3.04
N ALA A 92 -3.49 -4.83 2.81
CA ALA A 92 -3.15 -5.53 1.59
C ALA A 92 -2.98 -7.02 1.83
N GLU A 93 -3.55 -7.53 2.90
CA GLU A 93 -3.45 -8.94 3.18
C GLU A 93 -4.09 -9.72 2.05
N GLY A 94 -3.40 -10.71 1.54
CA GLY A 94 -3.92 -11.51 0.44
C GLY A 94 -3.59 -10.98 -0.93
N TRP A 95 -3.09 -9.76 -1.04
CA TRP A 95 -2.74 -9.26 -2.36
C TRP A 95 -1.60 -10.10 -2.92
N GLY A 96 -1.75 -10.51 -4.16
CA GLY A 96 -0.75 -11.34 -4.81
C GLY A 96 -1.00 -12.82 -4.61
N GLU A 97 -1.67 -13.20 -3.57
CA GLU A 97 -1.89 -14.62 -3.33
C GLU A 97 -2.89 -15.19 -4.29
N ALA A 98 -3.91 -14.41 -4.62
CA ALA A 98 -4.87 -14.89 -5.57
C ALA A 98 -4.21 -15.11 -6.92
N ALA A 99 -3.30 -14.24 -7.30
CA ALA A 99 -2.60 -14.40 -8.56
C ALA A 99 -1.73 -15.65 -8.52
N VAL A 100 -1.14 -15.92 -7.40
CA VAL A 100 -0.31 -17.09 -7.28
C VAL A 100 -1.18 -18.35 -7.42
N MET A 101 -2.33 -18.35 -6.83
CA MET A 101 -3.20 -19.50 -6.94
C MET A 101 -3.64 -19.71 -8.37
N VAL A 102 -3.89 -18.65 -9.09
CA VAL A 102 -4.28 -18.80 -10.46
C VAL A 102 -3.14 -19.41 -11.24
N VAL A 103 -1.96 -18.94 -11.01
CA VAL A 103 -0.83 -19.49 -11.73
C VAL A 103 -0.62 -20.93 -11.41
N SER A 104 -0.95 -21.36 -10.23
CA SER A 104 -0.68 -22.71 -9.90
C SER A 104 -1.71 -23.63 -10.46
N GLY A 105 -2.46 -23.19 -11.38
CA GLY A 105 -3.18 -24.17 -12.04
C GLY A 105 -4.61 -24.23 -11.93
N LYS A 106 -5.17 -23.46 -11.21
CA LYS A 106 -6.56 -23.49 -11.13
C LYS A 106 -7.02 -22.40 -11.93
N ALA A 107 -6.55 -22.39 -13.02
CA ALA A 107 -6.87 -21.33 -13.85
C ALA A 107 -8.25 -20.99 -13.96
N ASP A 108 -8.98 -21.87 -13.83
CA ASP A 108 -10.30 -21.54 -14.06
C ASP A 108 -10.75 -20.60 -13.07
N SER A 109 -10.10 -20.50 -12.19
CA SER A 109 -10.58 -19.75 -11.27
C SER A 109 -10.70 -18.50 -11.68
N SER A 110 -11.27 -17.94 -11.59
CA SER A 110 -11.54 -16.81 -11.77
C SER A 110 -10.84 -15.84 -11.86
N PRO A 111 -11.07 -15.33 -12.41
CA PRO A 111 -10.44 -14.26 -12.72
C PRO A 111 -10.55 -13.22 -11.82
N GLY A 112 -11.41 -13.03 -11.46
CA GLY A 112 -11.56 -11.95 -10.71
C GLY A 112 -10.64 -11.78 -9.76
N LEU A 113 -10.02 -12.63 -9.63
CA LEU A 113 -9.25 -12.52 -8.69
C LEU A 113 -8.41 -11.49 -8.70
N ALA A 114 -8.09 -11.05 -9.51
CA ALA A 114 -7.17 -10.09 -9.42
C ALA A 114 -7.72 -9.00 -8.78
N PRO A 115 -7.59 -8.88 -7.68
CA PRO A 115 -8.16 -7.82 -7.01
C PRO A 115 -7.62 -6.64 -7.54
N GLY A 116 -6.69 -6.51 -7.73
CA GLY A 116 -6.33 -5.33 -8.17
C GLY A 116 -6.59 -5.18 -9.49
N SER A 117 -6.94 -6.03 -10.02
CA SER A 117 -7.14 -5.89 -11.32
C SER A 117 -8.16 -5.14 -11.54
N GLU A 118 -8.29 -4.99 -11.21
CA GLU A 118 -9.00 -4.29 -11.41
C GLU A 118 -8.96 -3.73 -11.48
#